data_d9d9e79d0a34412ba588e3427d3ea3de
#
_entry.id   d9d9e79d0a34412ba588e3427d3ea3de
#
_cell.length_a   1.000
_cell.length_b   1.000
_cell.length_c   1.000
_cell.angle_alpha   90.00
_cell.angle_beta   90.00
_cell.angle_gamma   90.00
#
_symmetry.space_group_name_H-M   'P 1'
#
loop_
_entity.id
_entity.type
_entity.pdbx_description
1 polymer ?
#
loop_
_entity_poly.entity_id
_entity_poly.type
_entity_poly.pdbx_seq_one_letter_code
_entity_poly.pdbx_strand_id
1 'polypeptide(L)' 'MVRNDFSSIQLTLSTNIKALRQERGLAQERLGLESGVDRTMVSKIERRIANPTLEILVKLANCLDVEVGELLGHKDRQ' A
#
# COMPACT_ATOMS: atom_id res chain seq x y z
N MET A 1 -14.52 -18.57 -12.73
CA MET A 1 -15.20 -17.55 -11.94
C MET A 1 -14.21 -16.81 -11.07
N VAL A 2 -14.29 -15.50 -11.08
CA VAL A 2 -13.38 -14.68 -10.26
C VAL A 2 -13.88 -14.64 -8.82
N ARG A 3 -12.95 -14.82 -7.89
CA ARG A 3 -13.25 -14.71 -6.47
C ARG A 3 -12.30 -13.70 -5.87
N ASN A 4 -12.84 -12.73 -5.17
CA ASN A 4 -12.06 -11.75 -4.45
C ASN A 4 -12.14 -12.04 -2.96
N ASP A 5 -11.00 -12.06 -2.31
CA ASP A 5 -10.91 -12.35 -0.90
C ASP A 5 -10.21 -11.20 -0.19
N PHE A 6 -10.89 -10.63 0.80
CA PHE A 6 -10.36 -9.45 1.49
C PHE A 6 -8.98 -9.70 2.08
N SER A 7 -8.78 -10.83 2.74
CA SER A 7 -7.49 -11.14 3.37
C SER A 7 -6.37 -11.23 2.35
N SER A 8 -6.66 -11.83 1.19
CA SER A 8 -5.65 -11.93 0.14
C SER A 8 -5.27 -10.57 -0.41
N ILE A 9 -6.26 -9.69 -0.56
CA ILE A 9 -6.00 -8.34 -1.06
C ILE A 9 -5.24 -7.53 -0.01
N GLN A 10 -5.58 -7.70 1.27
CA GLN A 10 -4.82 -7.08 2.35
C GLN A 10 -3.36 -7.52 2.32
N LEU A 11 -3.11 -8.80 2.11
CA LEU A 11 -1.76 -9.33 2.04
C LEU A 11 -1.01 -8.71 0.86
N THR A 12 -1.66 -8.66 -0.31
CA THR A 12 -1.04 -8.08 -1.50
C THR A 12 -0.70 -6.60 -1.27
N LEU A 13 -1.64 -5.86 -0.71
CA LEU A 13 -1.43 -4.44 -0.42
C LEU A 13 -0.26 -4.26 0.55
N SER A 14 -0.25 -5.03 1.62
CA SER A 14 0.80 -4.98 2.64
C SER A 14 2.18 -5.24 2.01
N THR A 15 2.26 -6.28 1.20
CA THR A 15 3.50 -6.66 0.55
C THR A 15 3.98 -5.58 -0.41
N ASN A 16 3.06 -5.04 -1.21
CA ASN A 16 3.41 -4.03 -2.22
C ASN A 16 3.83 -2.70 -1.58
N ILE A 17 3.09 -2.26 -0.57
CA ILE A 17 3.44 -1.02 0.13
C ILE A 17 4.82 -1.14 0.74
N LYS A 18 5.06 -2.23 1.43
CA LYS A 18 6.35 -2.43 2.11
C LYS A 18 7.50 -2.48 1.10
N ALA A 19 7.31 -3.23 0.01
CA ALA A 19 8.35 -3.36 -1.00
C ALA A 19 8.66 -2.02 -1.66
N LEU A 20 7.63 -1.29 -2.07
CA LEU A 20 7.82 0.01 -2.72
C LEU A 20 8.46 1.02 -1.76
N ARG A 21 8.05 1.00 -0.51
CA ARG A 21 8.62 1.88 0.51
C ARG A 21 10.11 1.59 0.68
N GLN A 22 10.46 0.31 0.80
CA GLN A 22 11.86 -0.08 1.00
C GLN A 22 12.71 0.22 -0.21
N GLU A 23 12.17 0.05 -1.41
CA GLU A 23 12.89 0.40 -2.63
C GLU A 23 13.27 1.87 -2.65
N ARG A 24 12.46 2.72 -2.05
CA ARG A 24 12.73 4.15 -2.00
C ARG A 24 13.51 4.56 -0.74
N GLY A 25 13.88 3.60 0.08
CA GLY A 25 14.63 3.88 1.28
C GLY A 25 13.86 4.66 2.33
N LEU A 26 12.53 4.52 2.36
CA LEU A 26 11.69 5.28 3.28
C LEU A 26 11.33 4.45 4.49
N ALA A 27 11.47 5.05 5.69
CA ALA A 27 10.90 4.48 6.90
C ALA A 27 9.37 4.69 6.84
N GLN A 28 8.63 3.94 7.66
CA GLN A 28 7.18 4.10 7.72
C GLN A 28 6.79 5.53 8.06
N GLU A 29 7.49 6.13 9.00
CA GLU A 29 7.22 7.50 9.41
C GLU A 29 7.41 8.47 8.25
N ARG A 30 8.47 8.27 7.47
CA ARG A 30 8.76 9.15 6.35
C ARG A 30 7.72 9.00 5.24
N LEU A 31 7.32 7.77 4.96
CA LEU A 31 6.25 7.56 3.98
C LEU A 31 4.97 8.25 4.43
N GLY A 32 4.63 8.13 5.70
CA GLY A 32 3.44 8.81 6.22
C GLY A 32 3.55 10.32 6.03
N LEU A 33 4.69 10.88 6.40
CA LEU A 33 4.90 12.32 6.31
C LEU A 33 4.80 12.80 4.86
N GLU A 34 5.45 12.12 3.95
CA GLU A 34 5.48 12.57 2.54
C GLU A 34 4.16 12.33 1.83
N SER A 35 3.42 11.30 2.21
CA SER A 35 2.15 10.99 1.56
C SER A 35 0.97 11.73 2.18
N GLY A 36 1.15 12.26 3.38
CA GLY A 36 0.04 12.86 4.10
C GLY A 36 -0.85 11.81 4.76
N VAL A 37 -0.32 10.63 5.02
CA VAL A 37 -1.03 9.54 5.66
C VAL A 37 -0.42 9.32 7.04
N ASP A 38 -1.27 9.13 8.05
CA ASP A 38 -0.80 8.90 9.41
C ASP A 38 0.15 7.69 9.44
N ARG A 39 1.28 7.84 10.10
CA ARG A 39 2.24 6.77 10.27
C ARG A 39 1.60 5.51 10.87
N THR A 40 0.66 5.68 11.80
CA THR A 40 -0.05 4.55 12.38
C THR A 40 -0.81 3.76 11.32
N MET A 41 -1.41 4.47 10.36
CA MET A 41 -2.11 3.81 9.25
C MET A 41 -1.13 3.03 8.38
N VAL A 42 0.03 3.62 8.06
CA VAL A 42 1.04 2.92 7.27
C VAL A 42 1.45 1.62 7.98
N SER A 43 1.70 1.70 9.28
CA SER A 43 2.05 0.52 10.08
C SER A 43 0.95 -0.53 10.05
N LYS A 44 -0.30 -0.11 10.20
CA LYS A 44 -1.43 -1.05 10.20
C LYS A 44 -1.61 -1.71 8.85
N ILE A 45 -1.39 -0.96 7.76
CA ILE A 45 -1.45 -1.54 6.42
C ILE A 45 -0.41 -2.64 6.27
N GLU A 46 0.82 -2.37 6.69
CA GLU A 46 1.90 -3.34 6.54
C GLU A 46 1.73 -4.55 7.45
N ARG A 47 1.00 -4.40 8.56
CA ARG A 47 0.69 -5.51 9.45
C ARG A 47 -0.59 -6.25 9.07
N ARG A 48 -1.24 -5.82 8.00
CA ARG A 48 -2.45 -6.45 7.45
C ARG A 48 -3.62 -6.39 8.42
N ILE A 49 -3.75 -5.28 9.14
CA ILE A 49 -4.86 -5.09 10.07
C ILE A 49 -5.64 -3.82 9.76
N ALA A 50 -5.38 -3.19 8.61
CA ALA A 50 -6.09 -1.99 8.21
C ALA A 50 -7.00 -2.28 7.04
N ASN A 51 -8.04 -1.48 6.95
CA ASN A 51 -8.90 -1.42 5.78
C ASN A 51 -8.88 0.04 5.32
N PRO A 52 -7.83 0.44 4.60
CA PRO A 52 -7.67 1.85 4.25
C PRO A 52 -8.72 2.29 3.25
N THR A 53 -9.05 3.57 3.32
CA THR A 53 -9.99 4.15 2.36
C THR A 53 -9.30 4.28 1.00
N LEU A 54 -10.12 4.42 -0.03
CA LEU A 54 -9.60 4.67 -1.37
C LEU A 54 -8.73 5.93 -1.39
N GLU A 55 -9.13 6.97 -0.67
CA GLU A 55 -8.36 8.20 -0.61
C GLU A 55 -6.95 7.97 -0.05
N ILE A 56 -6.85 7.15 0.98
CA ILE A 56 -5.55 6.80 1.57
C ILE A 56 -4.69 6.09 0.54
N LEU A 57 -5.29 5.16 -0.21
CA LEU A 57 -4.57 4.44 -1.25
C LEU A 57 -4.06 5.37 -2.33
N VAL A 58 -4.86 6.35 -2.72
CA VAL A 58 -4.45 7.33 -3.72
C VAL A 58 -3.25 8.13 -3.22
N LYS A 59 -3.29 8.57 -1.97
CA LYS A 59 -2.19 9.34 -1.39
C LYS A 59 -0.89 8.53 -1.37
N LEU A 60 -0.98 7.27 -0.97
CA LEU A 60 0.19 6.41 -0.92
C LEU A 60 0.73 6.12 -2.32
N ALA A 61 -0.16 5.83 -3.26
CA ALA A 61 0.23 5.53 -4.63
C ALA A 61 0.93 6.74 -5.27
N ASN A 62 0.39 7.93 -5.06
CA ASN A 62 1.00 9.14 -5.59
C ASN A 62 2.40 9.36 -5.03
N CYS A 63 2.56 9.15 -3.73
CA CYS A 63 3.86 9.31 -3.08
C CYS A 63 4.87 8.28 -3.59
N LEU A 64 4.41 7.06 -3.85
CA LEU A 64 5.26 5.98 -4.33
C LEU A 64 5.37 5.94 -5.85
N ASP A 65 4.71 6.87 -6.54
CA ASP A 65 4.77 7.03 -7.99
C ASP A 65 4.32 5.77 -8.72
N VAL A 66 3.22 5.20 -8.27
CA VAL A 66 2.59 4.03 -8.92
C VAL A 66 1.10 4.30 -9.03
N GLU A 67 0.41 3.47 -9.83
CA GLU A 67 -1.03 3.53 -9.91
C GLU A 67 -1.64 2.76 -8.76
N VAL A 68 -2.84 3.18 -8.34
CA VAL A 68 -3.54 2.51 -7.23
C VAL A 68 -3.72 1.03 -7.51
N GLY A 69 -4.04 0.67 -8.76
CA GLY A 69 -4.20 -0.73 -9.12
C GLY A 69 -2.97 -1.55 -8.84
N GLU A 70 -1.80 -0.94 -8.96
CA GLU A 70 -0.54 -1.62 -8.72
C GLU A 70 -0.36 -1.96 -7.24
N LEU A 71 -0.93 -1.14 -6.35
CA LEU A 71 -0.88 -1.44 -4.93
C LEU A 71 -1.71 -2.66 -4.57
N LEU A 72 -2.80 -2.89 -5.33
CA LEU A 72 -3.77 -3.91 -5.01
C LEU A 72 -3.60 -5.18 -5.83
N GLY A 73 -2.69 -5.19 -6.79
CA GLY A 73 -2.49 -6.31 -7.68
C GLY A 73 -1.06 -6.72 -7.83
N HIS A 74 -0.85 -7.70 -8.74
CA HIS A 74 0.49 -8.12 -9.07
C HIS A 74 1.06 -7.20 -10.12
N LYS A 75 2.28 -6.97 -10.01
CA LYS A 75 2.95 -6.20 -10.99
C LYS A 75 2.93 -6.91 -12.29
N ASP A 76 2.72 -6.91 -13.07
CA ASP A 76 2.72 -7.61 -14.06
C ASP A 76 3.16 -7.92 -14.85
N ARG A 77 2.93 -8.15 -15.22
CA ARG A 77 3.09 -8.69 -15.83
C ARG A 77 3.42 -8.69 -17.07
N GLN A 78 3.51 -8.70 -17.73
CA GLN A 78 3.85 -8.79 -18.74
C GLN A 78 4.12 -9.00 -19.17
#